data_6446282372706e8947081075bb6c338e
#
_entry.id   6446282372706e8947081075bb6c338e
#
_cell.length_a   1.000
_cell.length_b   1.000
_cell.length_c   1.000
_cell.angle_alpha   90.00
_cell.angle_beta   90.00
_cell.angle_gamma   90.00
#
_symmetry.space_group_name_H-M   'P 1'
#
loop_
_entity.id
_entity.type
_entity.pdbx_description
1 polymer ?
#
loop_
_entity_poly.entity_id
_entity_poly.type
_entity_poly.pdbx_seq_one_letter_code
_entity_poly.pdbx_strand_id
1 'polypeptide(L)'
;MKKYLFLLLALIVVPLYAQMQGNLQYTDINHNSAVRYKLYPTSNMHNFLKLDTRFGDVTAVQWDMSIKNVFQYDVGSVWKSIPEDQLVDGRFELYPTQNIYTFLLLDQIDGNVYYVQWSMDKEHQFIYEIKHELLKKLE
;
A
#
# COMPACT_ATOMS: atom_id res chain seq x y z
N MET A 1 14.09 -45.51 -25.66
CA MET A 1 12.86 -45.16 -24.91
C MET A 1 13.11 -44.36 -23.61
N LYS A 2 14.20 -44.55 -22.89
CA LYS A 2 14.45 -43.78 -21.63
C LYS A 2 14.75 -42.28 -21.79
N LYS A 3 15.21 -41.82 -22.95
CA LYS A 3 15.54 -40.41 -23.21
C LYS A 3 14.29 -39.49 -23.37
N TYR A 4 13.17 -40.03 -23.82
CA TYR A 4 11.95 -39.27 -24.05
C TYR A 4 11.10 -39.11 -22.77
N LEU A 5 11.28 -39.98 -21.78
CA LEU A 5 10.59 -39.91 -20.50
C LEU A 5 11.06 -38.71 -19.69
N PHE A 6 12.36 -38.36 -19.74
CA PHE A 6 12.90 -37.17 -19.06
C PHE A 6 12.43 -35.86 -19.69
N LEU A 7 12.26 -35.81 -21.02
CA LEU A 7 11.76 -34.62 -21.72
C LEU A 7 10.28 -34.37 -21.41
N LEU A 8 9.48 -35.42 -21.23
CA LEU A 8 8.05 -35.29 -20.89
C LEU A 8 7.86 -34.80 -19.44
N LEU A 9 8.73 -35.22 -18.50
CA LEU A 9 8.68 -34.76 -17.11
C LEU A 9 9.04 -33.25 -16.99
N ALA A 10 10.01 -32.78 -17.77
CA ALA A 10 10.41 -31.38 -17.78
C ALA A 10 9.30 -30.44 -18.31
N LEU A 11 8.50 -30.90 -19.28
CA LEU A 11 7.38 -30.16 -19.85
C LEU A 11 6.19 -30.01 -18.90
N ILE A 12 6.04 -30.89 -17.91
CA ILE A 12 4.94 -30.87 -16.94
C ILE A 12 5.31 -30.00 -15.72
N VAL A 13 6.59 -29.97 -15.34
CA VAL A 13 7.04 -29.27 -14.13
C VAL A 13 7.12 -27.75 -14.34
N VAL A 14 7.51 -27.30 -15.53
CA VAL A 14 7.63 -25.85 -15.84
C VAL A 14 6.31 -25.09 -15.72
N PRO A 15 5.16 -25.57 -16.23
CA PRO A 15 3.90 -24.86 -16.05
C PRO A 15 3.39 -24.86 -14.59
N LEU A 16 3.75 -25.91 -13.80
CA LEU A 16 3.36 -25.95 -12.39
C LEU A 16 4.12 -24.89 -11.55
N TYR A 17 5.40 -24.68 -11.83
CA TYR A 17 6.18 -23.61 -11.20
C TYR A 17 5.69 -22.21 -11.60
N ALA A 18 5.30 -22.00 -12.83
CA ALA A 18 4.72 -20.76 -13.31
C ALA A 18 3.35 -20.47 -12.67
N GLN A 19 2.55 -21.49 -12.39
CA GLN A 19 1.29 -21.35 -11.66
C GLN A 19 1.48 -21.06 -10.17
N MET A 20 2.53 -21.56 -9.53
CA MET A 20 2.82 -21.25 -8.12
C MET A 20 3.32 -19.81 -7.92
N GLN A 21 3.98 -19.21 -8.90
CA GLN A 21 4.39 -17.78 -8.83
C GLN A 21 3.30 -16.79 -9.21
N GLY A 22 2.25 -17.24 -9.91
CA GLY A 22 1.12 -16.40 -10.31
C GLY A 22 0.09 -16.14 -9.21
N ASN A 23 0.14 -16.82 -8.07
CA ASN A 23 -0.86 -16.71 -7.00
C ASN A 23 -0.46 -15.80 -5.83
N LEU A 24 0.60 -15.01 -5.96
CA LEU A 24 0.82 -13.83 -5.13
C LEU A 24 0.21 -12.58 -5.78
N GLN A 25 -0.85 -12.75 -6.56
CA GLN A 25 -1.70 -11.61 -6.87
C GLN A 25 -2.33 -11.17 -5.54
N TYR A 26 -1.94 -9.98 -5.11
CA TYR A 26 -2.72 -9.10 -4.27
C TYR A 26 -4.18 -9.20 -4.75
N THR A 27 -4.94 -10.07 -4.10
CA THR A 27 -6.36 -10.18 -4.37
C THR A 27 -6.95 -8.83 -4.02
N ASP A 28 -7.48 -8.15 -5.02
CA ASP A 28 -8.27 -6.94 -4.90
C ASP A 28 -9.12 -7.02 -3.64
N ILE A 29 -8.62 -6.40 -2.56
CA ILE A 29 -9.44 -6.16 -1.39
C ILE A 29 -10.48 -5.19 -1.93
N ASN A 30 -11.67 -5.70 -2.12
CA ASN A 30 -12.86 -5.07 -2.63
C ASN A 30 -12.83 -3.57 -2.31
N HIS A 31 -12.48 -2.72 -3.30
CA HIS A 31 -12.42 -1.28 -3.17
C HIS A 31 -13.84 -0.72 -3.04
N ASN A 32 -14.53 -1.11 -1.97
CA ASN A 32 -15.77 -0.46 -1.61
C ASN A 32 -15.40 0.92 -1.04
N SER A 33 -15.59 1.95 -1.86
CA SER A 33 -15.30 3.35 -1.50
C SER A 33 -16.02 3.83 -0.24
N ALA A 34 -17.08 3.14 0.19
CA ALA A 34 -17.86 3.47 1.38
C ALA A 34 -17.27 2.92 2.70
N VAL A 35 -16.15 2.21 2.68
CA VAL A 35 -15.54 1.65 3.90
C VAL A 35 -14.60 2.66 4.53
N ARG A 36 -14.81 2.96 5.82
CA ARG A 36 -14.03 3.95 6.55
C ARG A 36 -12.58 3.54 6.80
N TYR A 37 -12.32 2.28 7.16
CA TYR A 37 -10.97 1.81 7.47
C TYR A 37 -10.54 0.71 6.53
N LYS A 38 -9.32 0.83 6.00
CA LYS A 38 -8.71 -0.19 5.14
C LYS A 38 -7.32 -0.56 5.66
N LEU A 39 -6.92 -1.83 5.45
CA LEU A 39 -5.58 -2.33 5.75
C LEU A 39 -4.85 -2.65 4.44
N TYR A 40 -3.65 -2.13 4.31
CA TYR A 40 -2.77 -2.33 3.17
C TYR A 40 -1.53 -3.11 3.61
N PRO A 41 -1.26 -4.28 3.02
CA PRO A 41 -0.03 -5.00 3.32
C PRO A 41 1.18 -4.20 2.82
N THR A 42 2.28 -4.28 3.55
CA THR A 42 3.58 -3.81 3.07
C THR A 42 4.39 -5.00 2.56
N SER A 43 5.52 -4.75 1.90
CA SER A 43 6.46 -5.83 1.54
C SER A 43 7.14 -6.46 2.75
N ASN A 44 7.03 -5.87 3.94
CA ASN A 44 7.41 -6.49 5.19
C ASN A 44 6.22 -7.30 5.72
N MET A 45 6.38 -8.62 5.83
CA MET A 45 5.30 -9.54 6.23
C MET A 45 4.67 -9.23 7.60
N HIS A 46 5.37 -8.53 8.48
CA HIS A 46 4.89 -8.17 9.81
C HIS A 46 4.18 -6.82 9.88
N ASN A 47 4.16 -6.05 8.79
CA ASN A 47 3.67 -4.68 8.80
C ASN A 47 2.54 -4.45 7.82
N PHE A 48 1.54 -3.70 8.26
CA PHE A 48 0.45 -3.16 7.47
C PHE A 48 0.36 -1.65 7.67
N LEU A 49 -0.23 -0.96 6.70
CA LEU A 49 -0.71 0.41 6.90
C LEU A 49 -2.24 0.38 7.02
N LYS A 50 -2.75 0.98 8.08
CA LYS A 50 -4.18 1.24 8.27
C LYS A 50 -4.47 2.66 7.80
N LEU A 51 -5.44 2.80 6.92
CA LEU A 51 -5.93 4.08 6.42
C LEU A 51 -7.32 4.36 6.99
N ASP A 52 -7.52 5.53 7.60
CA ASP A 52 -8.84 6.14 7.72
C ASP A 52 -9.16 6.85 6.40
N THR A 53 -10.04 6.26 5.62
CA THR A 53 -10.37 6.74 4.26
C THR A 53 -11.10 8.08 4.25
N ARG A 54 -11.65 8.51 5.40
CA ARG A 54 -12.33 9.81 5.55
C ARG A 54 -11.34 10.94 5.80
N PHE A 55 -10.37 10.71 6.66
CA PHE A 55 -9.45 11.75 7.13
C PHE A 55 -8.07 11.70 6.44
N GLY A 56 -7.75 10.58 5.76
CA GLY A 56 -6.40 10.37 5.23
C GLY A 56 -5.35 10.13 6.32
N ASP A 57 -5.79 9.68 7.52
CA ASP A 57 -4.90 9.29 8.60
C ASP A 57 -4.27 7.94 8.28
N VAL A 58 -2.94 7.88 8.33
CA VAL A 58 -2.19 6.66 8.10
C VAL A 58 -1.53 6.21 9.40
N THR A 59 -1.82 4.97 9.81
CA THR A 59 -1.25 4.32 10.98
C THR A 59 -0.50 3.07 10.55
N ALA A 60 0.74 2.90 10.96
CA ALA A 60 1.45 1.64 10.78
C ALA A 60 1.05 0.65 11.86
N VAL A 61 0.82 -0.59 11.45
CA VAL A 61 0.40 -1.71 12.30
C VAL A 61 1.43 -2.81 12.20
N GLN A 62 2.06 -3.14 13.31
CA GLN A 62 2.96 -4.29 13.38
C GLN A 62 2.32 -5.43 14.13
N TRP A 63 2.39 -6.62 13.57
CA TRP A 63 1.96 -7.85 14.22
C TRP A 63 3.11 -8.84 14.30
N ASP A 64 3.11 -9.68 15.34
CA ASP A 64 4.12 -10.71 15.57
C ASP A 64 3.50 -11.83 16.41
N MET A 65 4.13 -12.99 16.41
CA MET A 65 3.79 -14.08 17.32
C MET A 65 4.12 -13.75 18.79
N SER A 66 5.06 -12.85 19.02
CA SER A 66 5.38 -12.30 20.35
C SER A 66 4.59 -11.03 20.60
N ILE A 67 3.75 -11.03 21.64
CA ILE A 67 2.91 -9.87 22.01
C ILE A 67 3.73 -8.59 22.25
N LYS A 68 4.99 -8.71 22.62
CA LYS A 68 5.88 -7.57 22.85
C LYS A 68 6.17 -6.77 21.58
N ASN A 69 6.00 -7.39 20.41
CA ASN A 69 6.27 -6.81 19.11
C ASN A 69 4.96 -6.41 18.38
N VAL A 70 3.81 -6.43 19.09
CA VAL A 70 2.51 -6.06 18.52
C VAL A 70 2.16 -4.64 18.95
N PHE A 71 2.14 -3.70 17.98
CA PHE A 71 1.85 -2.29 18.28
C PHE A 71 1.38 -1.53 17.03
N GLN A 72 0.84 -0.33 17.25
CA GLN A 72 0.48 0.63 16.22
C GLN A 72 1.13 1.98 16.53
N TYR A 73 1.44 2.74 15.46
CA TYR A 73 1.92 4.12 15.58
C TYR A 73 1.45 4.96 14.40
N ASP A 74 1.22 6.24 14.64
CA ASP A 74 0.76 7.18 13.63
C ASP A 74 1.92 7.58 12.72
N VAL A 75 1.69 7.48 11.40
CA VAL A 75 2.63 7.95 10.36
C VAL A 75 2.34 9.41 10.04
N GLY A 76 1.07 9.78 9.92
CA GLY A 76 0.66 11.16 9.64
C GLY A 76 -0.79 11.26 9.16
N SER A 77 -1.18 12.49 8.83
CA SER A 77 -2.54 12.86 8.47
C SER A 77 -2.57 14.04 7.50
N VAL A 78 -3.61 14.10 6.65
CA VAL A 78 -3.78 15.18 5.65
C VAL A 78 -5.06 15.99 5.83
N TRP A 79 -5.98 15.59 6.71
CA TRP A 79 -7.33 16.18 6.83
C TRP A 79 -7.38 17.66 7.24
N LYS A 80 -6.33 18.20 7.87
CA LYS A 80 -6.32 19.57 8.45
C LYS A 80 -6.58 20.68 7.44
N SER A 81 -6.35 20.43 6.16
CA SER A 81 -6.60 21.39 5.07
C SER A 81 -7.94 21.18 4.37
N ILE A 82 -8.78 20.24 4.83
CA ILE A 82 -10.03 19.85 4.17
C ILE A 82 -11.21 20.36 5.00
N PRO A 83 -12.21 21.01 4.36
CA PRO A 83 -13.45 21.37 5.04
C PRO A 83 -14.16 20.15 5.63
N GLU A 84 -14.73 20.30 6.82
CA GLU A 84 -15.35 19.21 7.58
C GLU A 84 -16.50 18.52 6.83
N ASP A 85 -17.29 19.30 6.10
CA ASP A 85 -18.41 18.83 5.28
C ASP A 85 -17.98 18.02 4.04
N GLN A 86 -16.70 18.07 3.69
CA GLN A 86 -16.10 17.29 2.60
C GLN A 86 -15.40 16.02 3.08
N LEU A 87 -15.36 15.78 4.39
CA LEU A 87 -14.76 14.58 4.98
C LEU A 87 -15.75 13.40 4.91
N VAL A 88 -15.62 12.56 3.89
CA VAL A 88 -16.49 11.41 3.63
C VAL A 88 -15.71 10.12 3.57
N ASP A 89 -16.37 9.00 3.94
CA ASP A 89 -15.77 7.68 3.84
C ASP A 89 -15.42 7.34 2.39
N GLY A 90 -14.24 6.77 2.17
CA GLY A 90 -13.75 6.44 0.84
C GLY A 90 -13.08 7.60 0.09
N ARG A 91 -12.91 8.78 0.72
CA ARG A 91 -12.23 9.91 0.09
C ARG A 91 -10.78 9.60 -0.26
N PHE A 92 -10.08 8.90 0.64
CA PHE A 92 -8.66 8.60 0.49
C PHE A 92 -8.40 7.13 0.17
N GLU A 93 -7.36 6.88 -0.65
CA GLU A 93 -6.88 5.56 -1.04
C GLU A 93 -5.36 5.50 -1.03
N LEU A 94 -4.77 4.40 -0.50
CA LEU A 94 -3.32 4.16 -0.53
C LEU A 94 -2.94 3.27 -1.71
N TYR A 95 -1.85 3.61 -2.36
CA TYR A 95 -1.24 2.85 -3.45
C TYR A 95 0.19 2.47 -3.08
N PRO A 96 0.54 1.18 -3.05
CA PRO A 96 1.90 0.75 -2.79
C PRO A 96 2.82 1.16 -3.95
N THR A 97 4.07 1.47 -3.63
CA THR A 97 5.12 1.66 -4.62
C THR A 97 6.06 0.45 -4.64
N GLN A 98 7.06 0.46 -5.50
CA GLN A 98 8.10 -0.58 -5.49
C GLN A 98 9.06 -0.44 -4.29
N ASN A 99 9.08 0.71 -3.63
CA ASN A 99 9.85 0.91 -2.40
C ASN A 99 9.02 0.44 -1.19
N ILE A 100 9.58 -0.45 -0.37
CA ILE A 100 8.90 -1.07 0.77
C ILE A 100 8.40 -0.07 1.82
N TYR A 101 9.03 1.09 1.92
CA TYR A 101 8.70 2.13 2.90
C TYR A 101 7.78 3.22 2.37
N THR A 102 7.40 3.14 1.09
CA THR A 102 6.71 4.24 0.41
C THR A 102 5.37 3.84 -0.14
N PHE A 103 4.36 4.68 0.10
CA PHE A 103 3.05 4.63 -0.51
C PHE A 103 2.69 5.99 -1.10
N LEU A 104 1.75 6.02 -2.03
CA LEU A 104 1.07 7.22 -2.47
C LEU A 104 -0.33 7.23 -1.88
N LEU A 105 -0.74 8.34 -1.28
CA LEU A 105 -2.09 8.56 -0.80
C LEU A 105 -2.79 9.49 -1.80
N LEU A 106 -3.89 9.02 -2.38
CA LEU A 106 -4.71 9.78 -3.33
C LEU A 106 -5.95 10.31 -2.62
N ASP A 107 -6.18 11.62 -2.73
CA ASP A 107 -7.48 12.22 -2.51
C ASP A 107 -8.34 12.03 -3.76
N GLN A 108 -9.32 11.14 -3.70
CA GLN A 108 -10.16 10.77 -4.85
C GLN A 108 -11.20 11.84 -5.22
N ILE A 109 -11.37 12.87 -4.38
CA ILE A 109 -12.30 14.00 -4.64
C ILE A 109 -11.55 15.14 -5.31
N ASP A 110 -10.45 15.61 -4.72
CA ASP A 110 -9.72 16.78 -5.21
C ASP A 110 -8.56 16.39 -6.14
N GLY A 111 -8.21 15.11 -6.22
CA GLY A 111 -7.13 14.61 -7.06
C GLY A 111 -5.72 14.90 -6.53
N ASN A 112 -5.60 15.38 -5.29
CA ASN A 112 -4.31 15.61 -4.66
C ASN A 112 -3.62 14.28 -4.35
N VAL A 113 -2.31 14.23 -4.57
CA VAL A 113 -1.48 13.06 -4.28
C VAL A 113 -0.47 13.42 -3.21
N TYR A 114 -0.33 12.55 -2.23
CA TYR A 114 0.62 12.70 -1.13
C TYR A 114 1.63 11.56 -1.14
N TYR A 115 2.88 11.90 -0.89
CA TYR A 115 3.94 10.94 -0.64
C TYR A 115 3.89 10.52 0.82
N VAL A 116 3.73 9.23 1.08
CA VAL A 116 3.68 8.64 2.42
C VAL A 116 4.92 7.80 2.62
N GLN A 117 5.75 8.15 3.58
CA GLN A 117 6.85 7.31 4.05
C GLN A 117 6.58 6.82 5.45
N TRP A 118 6.56 5.51 5.63
CA TRP A 118 6.46 4.87 6.93
C TRP A 118 7.81 4.27 7.33
N SER A 119 8.08 4.25 8.61
CA SER A 119 9.30 3.68 9.19
C SER A 119 9.04 3.36 10.65
N MET A 120 9.82 2.47 11.24
CA MET A 120 9.83 2.29 12.71
C MET A 120 10.58 3.44 13.41
N ASP A 121 11.41 4.16 12.68
CA ASP A 121 12.07 5.37 13.15
C ASP A 121 11.18 6.59 12.85
N LYS A 122 10.80 7.31 13.90
CA LYS A 122 9.90 8.47 13.81
C LYS A 122 10.47 9.60 12.95
N GLU A 123 11.79 9.76 12.89
CA GLU A 123 12.43 10.80 12.06
C GLU A 123 12.28 10.55 10.56
N HIS A 124 11.96 9.29 10.19
CA HIS A 124 11.73 8.87 8.81
C HIS A 124 10.25 8.62 8.48
N GLN A 125 9.34 9.15 9.29
CA GLN A 125 7.89 9.07 9.07
C GLN A 125 7.37 10.42 8.62
N PHE A 126 6.68 10.48 7.47
CA PHE A 126 6.06 11.72 7.00
C PHE A 126 5.02 11.49 5.91
N ILE A 127 4.15 12.48 5.76
CA ILE A 127 3.23 12.62 4.63
C ILE A 127 3.42 14.01 4.04
N TYR A 128 3.75 14.09 2.73
CA TYR A 128 3.93 15.34 2.01
C TYR A 128 3.07 15.38 0.76
N GLU A 129 2.42 16.52 0.51
CA GLU A 129 1.74 16.77 -0.74
C GLU A 129 2.73 16.84 -1.92
N ILE A 130 2.46 16.07 -2.97
CA ILE A 130 3.18 16.15 -4.24
C ILE A 130 2.58 17.30 -5.04
N LYS A 131 3.24 18.46 -5.02
CA LYS A 131 2.76 19.66 -5.70
C LYS A 131 2.87 19.52 -7.21
N HIS A 132 1.85 20.04 -7.90
CA HIS A 132 1.87 20.17 -9.35
C HIS A 132 2.86 21.26 -9.77
N GLU A 133 4.04 20.86 -10.26
CA GLU A 133 4.95 21.83 -10.89
C GLU A 133 4.50 22.06 -12.33
N LEU A 134 4.13 23.31 -12.63
CA LEU A 134 3.99 23.73 -14.01
C LEU A 134 5.39 23.74 -14.64
N LEU A 135 5.60 23.00 -15.72
CA LEU A 135 6.86 22.93 -16.51
C LEU A 135 7.23 24.28 -17.17
N LYS A 136 7.06 25.40 -16.46
CA LYS A 136 7.39 26.75 -16.94
C LYS A 136 8.87 27.13 -16.80
N LYS A 137 9.76 26.19 -16.47
CA LYS A 137 11.20 26.47 -16.33
C LYS A 137 12.07 25.89 -17.43
N LEU A 138 11.50 25.50 -18.59
CA LEU A 138 12.27 24.98 -19.72
C LEU A 138 12.20 25.90 -20.97
N GLU A 139 11.91 27.18 -20.79
CA GLU A 139 12.11 28.22 -21.81
C GLU A 139 13.27 29.13 -21.42
#